data_bddf65cbcf2d065980f7ef16b811cd58
#
_entry.id   bddf65cbcf2d065980f7ef16b811cd58
#
_cell.length_a   1.000
_cell.length_b   1.000
_cell.length_c   1.000
_cell.angle_alpha   90.00
_cell.angle_beta   90.00
_cell.angle_gamma   90.00
#
_symmetry.space_group_name_H-M   'P 1'
#
loop_
_entity.id
_entity.type
_entity.pdbx_description
1 polymer ?
#
loop_
_entity_poly.entity_id
_entity_poly.type
_entity_poly.pdbx_seq_one_letter_code
_entity_poly.pdbx_strand_id
1 'polypeptide(L)'
;ILAERVRQDRLADPSVGVRLFSERGGMEKGAGVIFSMPIGGGHRTALAEQADAQANAARADALAARMAVQETASGDIAEVRFRYESWQRAREALDSQVAALVKLRRGQAAGEIDLSDVLFGERQVQDAFRAEAAARTEAMRMLTRIRIDSHELWIGDAEDAAKQ
;
A
#
# COMPACT_ATOMS: atom_id res chain seq x y z
N ILE A 1 -14.11 6.93 18.60
CA ILE A 1 -14.68 6.20 19.77
C ILE A 1 -14.02 6.67 21.07
N LEU A 2 -12.67 6.69 21.22
CA LEU A 2 -11.99 7.14 22.44
C LEU A 2 -12.22 8.64 22.72
N ALA A 3 -12.05 9.50 21.72
CA ALA A 3 -12.27 10.95 21.84
C ALA A 3 -13.73 11.28 22.24
N GLU A 4 -14.70 10.51 21.72
CA GLU A 4 -16.12 10.68 22.09
C GLU A 4 -16.38 10.34 23.55
N ARG A 5 -15.80 9.26 24.07
CA ARG A 5 -15.89 8.89 25.49
C ARG A 5 -15.28 9.97 26.39
N VAL A 6 -14.10 10.46 26.06
CA VAL A 6 -13.42 11.52 26.82
C VAL A 6 -14.21 12.83 26.80
N ARG A 7 -14.95 13.11 25.70
CA ARG A 7 -15.88 14.25 25.66
C ARG A 7 -17.07 14.07 26.60
N GLN A 8 -17.63 12.86 26.69
CA GLN A 8 -18.72 12.56 27.61
C GLN A 8 -18.28 12.66 29.09
N ASP A 9 -17.03 12.28 29.38
CA ASP A 9 -16.42 12.42 30.71
C ASP A 9 -16.22 13.88 31.18
N ARG A 10 -16.47 14.86 30.31
CA ARG A 10 -16.53 16.29 30.70
C ARG A 10 -17.69 16.58 31.63
N LEU A 11 -18.79 15.84 31.50
CA LEU A 11 -19.93 15.93 32.40
C LEU A 11 -19.60 15.12 33.65
N ALA A 12 -19.61 15.79 34.78
CA ALA A 12 -19.36 15.15 36.04
C ALA A 12 -20.54 14.21 36.41
N ASP A 13 -20.23 12.96 36.72
CA ASP A 13 -21.26 12.03 37.19
C ASP A 13 -21.68 12.41 38.63
N PRO A 14 -22.93 12.84 38.85
CA PRO A 14 -23.42 13.09 40.18
C PRO A 14 -23.55 11.74 40.93
N SER A 15 -23.09 11.70 42.14
CA SER A 15 -23.25 10.53 43.01
C SER A 15 -24.15 10.87 44.19
N VAL A 16 -25.05 9.93 44.50
CA VAL A 16 -25.93 9.99 45.66
C VAL A 16 -25.59 8.81 46.57
N GLY A 17 -25.26 9.11 47.81
CA GLY A 17 -24.94 8.10 48.81
C GLY A 17 -25.80 8.26 50.03
N VAL A 18 -26.05 7.14 50.74
CA VAL A 18 -26.68 7.15 52.06
C VAL A 18 -25.61 6.83 53.09
N ARG A 19 -25.46 7.67 54.10
CA ARG A 19 -24.56 7.48 55.20
C ARG A 19 -25.37 7.20 56.48
N LEU A 20 -25.14 6.05 57.09
CA LEU A 20 -25.64 5.70 58.42
C LEU A 20 -24.45 5.80 59.37
N PHE A 21 -24.64 6.47 60.48
CA PHE A 21 -23.60 6.56 61.53
C PHE A 21 -24.17 6.28 62.86
N SER A 22 -23.33 5.70 63.73
CA SER A 22 -23.64 5.43 65.14
C SER A 22 -22.43 5.84 65.98
N GLU A 23 -22.62 6.76 66.89
CA GLU A 23 -21.59 7.28 67.81
C GLU A 23 -21.88 7.02 69.22
N ARG A 24 -20.89 7.19 70.12
CA ARG A 24 -20.99 7.00 71.58
C ARG A 24 -21.58 5.65 72.01
N GLY A 25 -21.07 4.54 71.43
CA GLY A 25 -21.53 3.22 71.83
C GLY A 25 -23.00 2.90 71.52
N GLY A 26 -23.56 3.57 70.46
CA GLY A 26 -24.92 3.32 69.98
C GLY A 26 -25.99 4.27 70.60
N MET A 27 -25.58 5.23 71.42
CA MET A 27 -26.50 6.21 71.95
C MET A 27 -26.95 7.29 70.99
N GLU A 28 -26.11 7.57 69.98
CA GLU A 28 -26.42 8.50 68.93
C GLU A 28 -26.42 7.74 67.57
N LYS A 29 -27.54 7.75 66.89
CA LYS A 29 -27.70 7.15 65.55
C LYS A 29 -28.25 8.20 64.63
N GLY A 30 -27.65 8.28 63.44
CA GLY A 30 -28.12 9.21 62.47
C GLY A 30 -28.07 8.59 61.06
N ALA A 31 -28.92 9.13 60.20
CA ALA A 31 -28.91 8.83 58.77
C ALA A 31 -28.82 10.13 57.96
N GLY A 32 -28.00 10.13 56.94
CA GLY A 32 -27.82 11.29 56.06
C GLY A 32 -27.80 10.87 54.61
N VAL A 33 -28.23 11.76 53.75
CA VAL A 33 -28.05 11.63 52.28
C VAL A 33 -26.89 12.53 51.88
N ILE A 34 -25.93 11.95 51.19
CA ILE A 34 -24.77 12.66 50.61
C ILE A 34 -25.00 12.81 49.13
N PHE A 35 -25.05 14.03 48.63
CA PHE A 35 -25.01 14.34 47.23
C PHE A 35 -23.63 14.90 46.91
N SER A 36 -22.93 14.25 45.96
CA SER A 36 -21.63 14.73 45.50
C SER A 36 -21.71 15.00 43.99
N MET A 37 -21.41 16.22 43.61
CA MET A 37 -21.31 16.63 42.21
C MET A 37 -19.89 17.18 41.97
N PRO A 38 -19.02 16.44 41.30
CA PRO A 38 -17.69 16.93 41.00
C PRO A 38 -17.81 18.09 40.02
N ILE A 39 -17.40 19.28 40.43
CA ILE A 39 -17.36 20.46 39.56
C ILE A 39 -16.23 20.26 38.56
N GLY A 40 -16.55 20.22 37.25
CA GLY A 40 -15.58 20.01 36.18
C GLY A 40 -14.51 21.10 36.17
N GLY A 41 -13.26 20.71 36.37
CA GLY A 41 -12.11 21.59 36.31
C GLY A 41 -11.46 21.64 34.93
N GLY A 42 -10.63 22.67 34.70
CA GLY A 42 -9.89 22.85 33.44
C GLY A 42 -9.06 21.64 33.00
N HIS A 43 -8.67 20.76 33.92
CA HIS A 43 -7.97 19.51 33.65
C HIS A 43 -8.78 18.57 32.73
N ARG A 44 -10.08 18.37 32.97
CA ARG A 44 -10.92 17.52 32.11
C ARG A 44 -11.14 18.12 30.73
N THR A 45 -11.22 19.43 30.64
CA THR A 45 -11.28 20.13 29.37
C THR A 45 -9.99 19.92 28.57
N ALA A 46 -8.83 20.10 29.21
CA ALA A 46 -7.53 19.89 28.58
C ALA A 46 -7.32 18.43 28.12
N LEU A 47 -7.79 17.45 28.89
CA LEU A 47 -7.74 16.03 28.47
C LEU A 47 -8.63 15.77 27.23
N ALA A 48 -9.81 16.39 27.17
CA ALA A 48 -10.67 16.27 26.01
C ALA A 48 -10.06 16.92 24.76
N GLU A 49 -9.46 18.10 24.91
CA GLU A 49 -8.74 18.78 23.83
C GLU A 49 -7.52 17.97 23.36
N GLN A 50 -6.77 17.36 24.28
CA GLN A 50 -5.69 16.45 23.95
C GLN A 50 -6.19 15.24 23.16
N ALA A 51 -7.29 14.61 23.59
CA ALA A 51 -7.86 13.47 22.87
C ALA A 51 -8.38 13.86 21.47
N ASP A 52 -8.96 15.04 21.32
CA ASP A 52 -9.38 15.58 20.03
C ASP A 52 -8.18 15.86 19.11
N ALA A 53 -7.11 16.43 19.64
CA ALA A 53 -5.86 16.65 18.88
C ALA A 53 -5.23 15.33 18.42
N GLN A 54 -5.17 14.34 19.29
CA GLN A 54 -4.69 12.99 18.96
C GLN A 54 -5.56 12.32 17.88
N ALA A 55 -6.89 12.45 17.98
CA ALA A 55 -7.80 11.91 16.97
C ALA A 55 -7.62 12.59 15.60
N ASN A 56 -7.38 13.90 15.59
CA ASN A 56 -7.11 14.63 14.36
C ASN A 56 -5.75 14.25 13.76
N ALA A 57 -4.70 14.07 14.57
CA ALA A 57 -3.41 13.57 14.12
C ALA A 57 -3.55 12.18 13.50
N ALA A 58 -4.24 11.24 14.16
CA ALA A 58 -4.48 9.91 13.62
C ALA A 58 -5.27 9.91 12.30
N ARG A 59 -6.21 10.85 12.12
CA ARG A 59 -6.92 11.03 10.84
C ARG A 59 -6.01 11.54 9.74
N ALA A 60 -5.14 12.49 10.06
CA ALA A 60 -4.15 13.02 9.12
C ALA A 60 -3.15 11.92 8.69
N ASP A 61 -2.67 11.11 9.64
CA ASP A 61 -1.79 9.98 9.36
C ASP A 61 -2.47 8.93 8.46
N ALA A 62 -3.73 8.62 8.73
CA ALA A 62 -4.51 7.69 7.90
C ALA A 62 -4.73 8.24 6.47
N LEU A 63 -4.93 9.54 6.32
CA LEU A 63 -5.04 10.18 5.01
C LEU A 63 -3.70 10.14 4.27
N ALA A 64 -2.61 10.49 4.94
CA ALA A 64 -1.26 10.42 4.37
C ALA A 64 -0.89 9.00 3.91
N ALA A 65 -1.21 7.99 4.72
CA ALA A 65 -1.01 6.59 4.35
C ALA A 65 -1.81 6.19 3.10
N ARG A 66 -3.07 6.63 2.98
CA ARG A 66 -3.90 6.38 1.78
C ARG A 66 -3.31 7.04 0.54
N MET A 67 -2.85 8.29 0.67
CA MET A 67 -2.22 9.01 -0.44
C MET A 67 -0.93 8.33 -0.88
N ALA A 68 -0.09 7.87 0.04
CA ALA A 68 1.13 7.13 -0.28
C ALA A 68 0.85 5.82 -1.01
N VAL A 69 -0.16 5.06 -0.59
CA VAL A 69 -0.58 3.82 -1.29
C VAL A 69 -1.10 4.15 -2.70
N GLN A 70 -1.91 5.19 -2.84
CA GLN A 70 -2.44 5.60 -4.15
C GLN A 70 -1.34 6.08 -5.10
N GLU A 71 -0.35 6.82 -4.59
CA GLU A 71 0.81 7.26 -5.36
C GLU A 71 1.63 6.06 -5.84
N THR A 72 1.94 5.12 -4.94
CA THR A 72 2.66 3.88 -5.29
C THR A 72 1.91 3.08 -6.35
N ALA A 73 0.61 2.84 -6.17
CA ALA A 73 -0.20 2.09 -7.12
C ALA A 73 -0.26 2.77 -8.50
N SER A 74 -0.40 4.10 -8.52
CA SER A 74 -0.41 4.87 -9.78
C SER A 74 0.94 4.81 -10.50
N GLY A 75 2.04 4.88 -9.74
CA GLY A 75 3.40 4.73 -10.25
C GLY A 75 3.64 3.33 -10.84
N ASP A 76 3.25 2.29 -10.14
CA ASP A 76 3.39 0.91 -10.58
C ASP A 76 2.59 0.62 -11.88
N ILE A 77 1.38 1.16 -12.00
CA ILE A 77 0.57 1.06 -13.23
C ILE A 77 1.26 1.76 -14.40
N ALA A 78 1.78 2.97 -14.18
CA ALA A 78 2.51 3.71 -15.21
C ALA A 78 3.78 2.96 -15.65
N GLU A 79 4.52 2.40 -14.70
CA GLU A 79 5.72 1.61 -14.96
C GLU A 79 5.42 0.35 -15.79
N VAL A 80 4.35 -0.40 -15.47
CA VAL A 80 3.94 -1.57 -16.26
C VAL A 80 3.61 -1.19 -17.69
N ARG A 81 2.86 -0.11 -17.89
CA ARG A 81 2.53 0.37 -19.24
C ARG A 81 3.80 0.71 -20.03
N PHE A 82 4.70 1.46 -19.40
CA PHE A 82 5.97 1.84 -20.03
C PHE A 82 6.82 0.62 -20.39
N ARG A 83 6.96 -0.36 -19.49
CA ARG A 83 7.74 -1.59 -19.74
C ARG A 83 7.10 -2.45 -20.82
N TYR A 84 5.78 -2.56 -20.83
CA TYR A 84 5.07 -3.29 -21.88
C TYR A 84 5.25 -2.63 -23.26
N GLU A 85 5.07 -1.32 -23.37
CA GLU A 85 5.30 -0.60 -24.62
C GLU A 85 6.77 -0.70 -25.08
N SER A 86 7.71 -0.62 -24.15
CA SER A 86 9.14 -0.79 -24.44
C SER A 86 9.43 -2.18 -25.01
N TRP A 87 8.84 -3.22 -24.44
CA TRP A 87 8.93 -4.58 -24.97
C TRP A 87 8.33 -4.69 -26.38
N GLN A 88 7.15 -4.11 -26.64
CA GLN A 88 6.54 -4.11 -27.97
C GLN A 88 7.46 -3.47 -29.00
N ARG A 89 8.06 -2.33 -28.69
CA ARG A 89 9.03 -1.64 -29.59
C ARG A 89 10.29 -2.48 -29.81
N ALA A 90 10.81 -3.13 -28.78
CA ALA A 90 11.96 -4.02 -28.91
C ALA A 90 11.65 -5.22 -29.82
N ARG A 91 10.44 -5.78 -29.73
CA ARG A 91 9.96 -6.86 -30.61
C ARG A 91 9.85 -6.39 -32.07
N GLU A 92 9.24 -5.23 -32.32
CA GLU A 92 9.14 -4.66 -33.64
C GLU A 92 10.54 -4.40 -34.24
N ALA A 93 11.49 -3.91 -33.45
CA ALA A 93 12.86 -3.72 -33.86
C ALA A 93 13.55 -5.05 -34.23
N LEU A 94 13.36 -6.10 -33.44
CA LEU A 94 13.86 -7.44 -33.72
C LEU A 94 13.29 -7.96 -35.07
N ASP A 95 11.98 -7.88 -35.25
CA ASP A 95 11.30 -8.34 -36.46
C ASP A 95 11.85 -7.59 -37.70
N SER A 96 12.08 -6.29 -37.55
CA SER A 96 12.67 -5.45 -38.63
C SER A 96 14.11 -5.87 -38.96
N GLN A 97 14.93 -6.15 -37.93
CA GLN A 97 16.32 -6.60 -38.15
C GLN A 97 16.38 -8.00 -38.78
N VAL A 98 15.49 -8.91 -38.37
CA VAL A 98 15.37 -10.23 -39.01
C VAL A 98 14.99 -10.09 -40.49
N ALA A 99 14.01 -9.22 -40.79
CA ALA A 99 13.60 -8.97 -42.19
C ALA A 99 14.75 -8.37 -43.05
N ALA A 100 15.54 -7.45 -42.46
CA ALA A 100 16.72 -6.89 -43.08
C ALA A 100 17.79 -7.96 -43.38
N LEU A 101 18.10 -8.83 -42.40
CA LEU A 101 19.05 -9.91 -42.57
C LEU A 101 18.65 -10.87 -43.67
N VAL A 102 17.35 -11.20 -43.82
CA VAL A 102 16.85 -12.04 -44.92
C VAL A 102 17.16 -11.42 -46.26
N LYS A 103 17.02 -10.08 -46.39
CA LYS A 103 17.36 -9.35 -47.63
C LYS A 103 18.87 -9.36 -47.88
N LEU A 104 19.69 -9.13 -46.86
CA LEU A 104 21.15 -9.18 -46.96
C LEU A 104 21.63 -10.56 -47.45
N ARG A 105 21.11 -11.64 -46.87
CA ARG A 105 21.46 -13.01 -47.29
C ARG A 105 21.05 -13.31 -48.72
N ARG A 106 19.92 -12.79 -49.21
CA ARG A 106 19.52 -12.93 -50.61
C ARG A 106 20.45 -12.17 -51.54
N GLY A 107 20.83 -10.94 -51.21
CA GLY A 107 21.79 -10.16 -52.00
C GLY A 107 23.15 -10.81 -52.02
N GLN A 108 23.61 -11.39 -50.94
CA GLN A 108 24.87 -12.14 -50.89
C GLN A 108 24.81 -13.39 -51.78
N ALA A 109 23.70 -14.14 -51.75
CA ALA A 109 23.53 -15.31 -52.63
C ALA A 109 23.50 -14.92 -54.12
N ALA A 110 23.07 -13.69 -54.46
CA ALA A 110 23.14 -13.13 -55.80
C ALA A 110 24.53 -12.56 -56.18
N GLY A 111 25.47 -12.51 -55.22
CA GLY A 111 26.80 -11.94 -55.39
C GLY A 111 26.85 -10.40 -55.35
N GLU A 112 25.76 -9.74 -54.89
CA GLU A 112 25.63 -8.29 -54.84
C GLU A 112 26.10 -7.69 -53.52
N ILE A 113 26.16 -8.48 -52.43
CA ILE A 113 26.48 -8.07 -51.09
C ILE A 113 27.64 -8.90 -50.53
N ASP A 114 28.55 -8.26 -49.80
CA ASP A 114 29.71 -8.90 -49.21
C ASP A 114 29.32 -9.71 -47.96
N LEU A 115 30.08 -10.74 -47.66
CA LEU A 115 29.91 -11.57 -46.47
C LEU A 115 30.02 -10.75 -45.19
N SER A 116 30.88 -9.74 -45.16
CA SER A 116 31.03 -8.83 -43.98
C SER A 116 29.72 -8.14 -43.62
N ASP A 117 28.92 -7.72 -44.60
CA ASP A 117 27.62 -7.07 -44.39
C ASP A 117 26.60 -8.03 -43.82
N VAL A 118 26.61 -9.28 -44.27
CA VAL A 118 25.76 -10.34 -43.72
C VAL A 118 26.13 -10.63 -42.27
N LEU A 119 27.42 -10.77 -41.96
CA LEU A 119 27.88 -11.02 -40.58
C LEU A 119 27.57 -9.83 -39.63
N PHE A 120 27.65 -8.60 -40.15
CA PHE A 120 27.22 -7.42 -39.40
C PHE A 120 25.70 -7.45 -39.15
N GLY A 121 24.89 -7.79 -40.13
CA GLY A 121 23.45 -7.97 -39.99
C GLY A 121 23.08 -9.07 -38.99
N GLU A 122 23.81 -10.19 -39.00
CA GLU A 122 23.63 -11.27 -38.01
C GLU A 122 23.91 -10.78 -36.57
N ARG A 123 24.97 -10.01 -36.40
CA ARG A 123 25.28 -9.40 -35.09
C ARG A 123 24.19 -8.46 -34.63
N GLN A 124 23.65 -7.62 -35.52
CA GLN A 124 22.53 -6.72 -35.17
C GLN A 124 21.28 -7.49 -34.75
N VAL A 125 20.94 -8.60 -35.42
CA VAL A 125 19.82 -9.47 -35.03
C VAL A 125 20.07 -10.07 -33.64
N GLN A 126 21.29 -10.52 -33.35
CA GLN A 126 21.63 -11.05 -32.00
C GLN A 126 21.50 -9.98 -30.91
N ASP A 127 21.94 -8.76 -31.19
CA ASP A 127 21.83 -7.66 -30.25
C ASP A 127 20.35 -7.24 -30.02
N ALA A 128 19.55 -7.19 -31.10
CA ALA A 128 18.12 -6.93 -31.02
C ALA A 128 17.37 -8.04 -30.25
N PHE A 129 17.73 -9.31 -30.44
CA PHE A 129 17.17 -10.43 -29.72
C PHE A 129 17.45 -10.34 -28.21
N ARG A 130 18.69 -9.98 -27.83
CA ARG A 130 19.05 -9.77 -26.42
C ARG A 130 18.26 -8.60 -25.82
N ALA A 131 18.10 -7.51 -26.55
CA ALA A 131 17.33 -6.34 -26.13
C ALA A 131 15.84 -6.68 -25.92
N GLU A 132 15.23 -7.45 -26.87
CA GLU A 132 13.85 -7.93 -26.74
C GLU A 132 13.69 -8.83 -25.51
N ALA A 133 14.57 -9.81 -25.31
CA ALA A 133 14.51 -10.73 -24.19
C ALA A 133 14.62 -10.02 -22.84
N ALA A 134 15.50 -9.02 -22.75
CA ALA A 134 15.62 -8.18 -21.55
C ALA A 134 14.35 -7.35 -21.30
N ALA A 135 13.84 -6.67 -22.35
CA ALA A 135 12.62 -5.86 -22.22
C ALA A 135 11.40 -6.71 -21.87
N ARG A 136 11.27 -7.91 -22.45
CA ARG A 136 10.22 -8.88 -22.10
C ARG A 136 10.30 -9.31 -20.63
N THR A 137 11.48 -9.63 -20.16
CA THR A 137 11.70 -10.05 -18.78
C THR A 137 11.28 -8.95 -17.79
N GLU A 138 11.65 -7.69 -18.07
CA GLU A 138 11.25 -6.56 -17.24
C GLU A 138 9.73 -6.31 -17.28
N ALA A 139 9.11 -6.40 -18.45
CA ALA A 139 7.66 -6.25 -18.58
C ALA A 139 6.90 -7.34 -17.77
N MET A 140 7.35 -8.60 -17.88
CA MET A 140 6.75 -9.72 -17.14
C MET A 140 6.96 -9.60 -15.63
N ARG A 141 8.15 -9.15 -15.22
CA ARG A 141 8.46 -8.91 -13.81
C ARG A 141 7.52 -7.87 -13.19
N MET A 142 7.31 -6.74 -13.87
CA MET A 142 6.42 -5.69 -13.40
C MET A 142 4.96 -6.13 -13.39
N LEU A 143 4.52 -6.88 -14.40
CA LEU A 143 3.16 -7.44 -14.42
C LEU A 143 2.93 -8.41 -13.26
N THR A 144 3.90 -9.29 -12.99
CA THR A 144 3.83 -10.22 -11.86
C THR A 144 3.76 -9.48 -10.52
N ARG A 145 4.56 -8.41 -10.38
CA ARG A 145 4.53 -7.57 -9.16
C ARG A 145 3.13 -7.00 -8.92
N ILE A 146 2.50 -6.38 -9.94
CA ILE A 146 1.14 -5.84 -9.78
C ILE A 146 0.15 -6.95 -9.39
N ARG A 147 0.26 -8.14 -9.98
CA ARG A 147 -0.63 -9.25 -9.63
C ARG A 147 -0.44 -9.75 -8.19
N ILE A 148 0.77 -9.66 -7.66
CA ILE A 148 1.05 -9.96 -6.25
C ILE A 148 0.44 -8.87 -5.37
N ASP A 149 0.69 -7.60 -5.71
CA ASP A 149 0.22 -6.45 -4.91
C ASP A 149 -1.32 -6.31 -4.95
N SER A 150 -1.98 -6.74 -6.04
CA SER A 150 -3.45 -6.81 -6.16
C SER A 150 -4.06 -8.08 -5.55
N HIS A 151 -3.26 -8.96 -4.96
CA HIS A 151 -3.69 -10.26 -4.43
C HIS A 151 -4.30 -11.22 -5.47
N GLU A 152 -4.08 -11.01 -6.76
CA GLU A 152 -4.50 -11.95 -7.81
C GLU A 152 -3.64 -13.22 -7.84
N LEU A 153 -2.38 -13.12 -7.40
CA LEU A 153 -1.48 -14.24 -7.23
C LEU A 153 -1.27 -14.46 -5.72
N TRP A 154 -2.24 -15.05 -5.07
CA TRP A 154 -2.09 -15.51 -3.69
C TRP A 154 -1.47 -16.90 -3.70
N ILE A 155 -0.27 -17.01 -3.17
CA ILE A 155 0.31 -18.32 -2.81
C ILE A 155 -0.31 -18.63 -1.44
N GLY A 156 -1.37 -19.45 -1.42
CA GLY A 156 -1.97 -19.94 -0.18
C GLY A 156 -0.90 -20.57 0.69
N ASP A 157 -0.98 -20.36 2.00
CA ASP A 157 -0.08 -20.97 2.95
C ASP A 157 -0.08 -22.48 2.72
N ALA A 158 1.09 -23.12 2.75
CA ALA A 158 1.25 -24.55 2.47
C ALA A 158 0.40 -25.46 3.40
N GLU A 159 -0.21 -24.92 4.43
CA GLU A 159 -1.15 -25.60 5.32
C GLU A 159 -2.52 -25.90 4.69
N ASP A 160 -3.00 -25.08 3.71
CA ASP A 160 -4.27 -25.36 3.04
C ASP A 160 -4.15 -26.44 1.97
N ALA A 161 -2.97 -26.63 1.40
CA ALA A 161 -2.69 -27.71 0.43
C ALA A 161 -2.59 -29.11 1.08
N ALA A 162 -2.38 -29.19 2.38
CA ALA A 162 -2.28 -30.46 3.12
C ALA A 162 -3.63 -30.99 3.64
N LYS A 163 -4.72 -30.24 3.46
CA LYS A 163 -6.07 -30.59 3.93
C LYS A 163 -7.04 -31.01 2.81
N GLN A 164 -6.57 -31.10 1.56
CA GLN A 164 -7.31 -31.67 0.42
C GLN A 164 -6.73 -33.03 0.02
#